data_677941adc3145ed01a02446f8932a363
#
_entry.id   677941adc3145ed01a02446f8932a363
#
_cell.length_a   1.000
_cell.length_b   1.000
_cell.length_c   1.000
_cell.angle_alpha   90.00
_cell.angle_beta   90.00
_cell.angle_gamma   90.00
#
_symmetry.space_group_name_H-M   'P 1'
#
loop_
_entity.id
_entity.type
_entity.pdbx_description
1 polymer ?
#
loop_
_entity_poly.entity_id
_entity_poly.type
_entity_poly.pdbx_seq_one_letter_code
_entity_poly.pdbx_strand_id
1 'polypeptide(L)'
;MQIILLTHERELSRKTNTGQLALAAFPEEVKSIVWSRTAPDNDLVAMLASQQAKLLFPASDTEPAVPIYHNALDTVLAEPALSNAQAFLAPAQSTVIAELMPSQVVILDATWQEARKMLRQSPYLKTAARVSLPPLMPESAFILRRNQQEGGLCTAECIIALWRQCGRAEQATLLASLFTELNSRT
;
A
#
# COMPACT_ATOMS: atom_id res chain seq x y z
N MET A 1 -3.47 -6.80 9.73
CA MET A 1 -3.79 -5.89 8.61
C MET A 1 -4.16 -6.73 7.41
N GLN A 2 -5.27 -6.46 6.77
CA GLN A 2 -5.72 -7.10 5.53
C GLN A 2 -5.43 -6.19 4.34
N ILE A 3 -5.01 -6.76 3.21
CA ILE A 3 -4.79 -6.05 1.96
C ILE A 3 -5.98 -6.33 1.03
N ILE A 4 -6.52 -5.29 0.43
CA ILE A 4 -7.56 -5.39 -0.59
C ILE A 4 -6.98 -4.87 -1.90
N LEU A 5 -6.80 -5.74 -2.88
CA LEU A 5 -6.40 -5.39 -4.24
C LEU A 5 -7.64 -4.99 -5.02
N LEU A 6 -7.78 -3.70 -5.32
CA LEU A 6 -8.80 -3.24 -6.25
C LEU A 6 -8.21 -3.34 -7.66
N THR A 7 -8.51 -4.46 -8.33
CA THR A 7 -7.81 -4.87 -9.54
C THR A 7 -8.56 -4.37 -10.79
N HIS A 8 -7.84 -3.66 -11.66
CA HIS A 8 -8.36 -3.30 -12.98
C HIS A 8 -8.54 -4.57 -13.82
N GLU A 9 -9.65 -4.70 -14.57
CA GLU A 9 -9.96 -5.90 -15.36
C GLU A 9 -8.82 -6.39 -16.26
N ARG A 10 -8.03 -5.46 -16.84
CA ARG A 10 -6.90 -5.77 -17.69
C ARG A 10 -5.74 -6.43 -16.95
N GLU A 11 -5.65 -6.28 -15.64
CA GLU A 11 -4.59 -6.91 -14.84
C GLU A 11 -4.88 -8.38 -14.55
N LEU A 12 -6.15 -8.80 -14.58
CA LEU A 12 -6.54 -10.18 -14.26
C LEU A 12 -5.86 -11.23 -15.14
N SER A 13 -5.62 -10.91 -16.41
CA SER A 13 -4.98 -11.82 -17.39
C SER A 13 -3.49 -11.57 -17.60
N ARG A 14 -2.92 -10.55 -16.98
CA ARG A 14 -1.50 -10.20 -17.18
C ARG A 14 -0.57 -11.12 -16.40
N LYS A 15 0.32 -11.82 -17.09
CA LYS A 15 1.39 -12.63 -16.47
C LYS A 15 2.35 -11.81 -15.60
N THR A 16 2.44 -10.51 -15.83
CA THR A 16 3.26 -9.55 -15.07
C THR A 16 2.49 -8.89 -13.91
N ASN A 17 1.29 -9.38 -13.57
CA ASN A 17 0.56 -8.87 -12.41
C ASN A 17 1.19 -9.40 -11.13
N THR A 18 1.91 -8.52 -10.44
CA THR A 18 2.61 -8.86 -9.19
C THR A 18 1.68 -8.97 -7.98
N GLY A 19 0.45 -8.43 -8.05
CA GLY A 19 -0.58 -8.62 -7.03
C GLY A 19 -1.04 -10.07 -6.91
N GLN A 20 -1.02 -10.81 -8.02
CA GLN A 20 -1.38 -12.25 -8.03
C GLN A 20 -0.42 -13.10 -7.18
N LEU A 21 0.84 -12.71 -7.04
CA LEU A 21 1.78 -13.43 -6.15
C LEU A 21 1.31 -13.37 -4.70
N ALA A 22 0.94 -12.18 -4.25
CA ALA A 22 0.48 -11.97 -2.89
C ALA A 22 -0.86 -12.68 -2.65
N LEU A 23 -1.80 -12.59 -3.61
CA LEU A 23 -3.11 -13.26 -3.53
C LEU A 23 -2.96 -14.79 -3.44
N ALA A 24 -2.06 -15.38 -4.23
CA ALA A 24 -1.83 -16.83 -4.24
C ALA A 24 -1.11 -17.32 -2.97
N ALA A 25 -0.14 -16.56 -2.47
CA ALA A 25 0.67 -16.96 -1.33
C ALA A 25 -0.02 -16.68 0.03
N PHE A 26 -0.90 -15.69 0.09
CA PHE A 26 -1.51 -15.19 1.34
C PHE A 26 -3.03 -14.95 1.18
N PRO A 27 -3.83 -15.98 0.85
CA PRO A 27 -5.27 -15.81 0.57
C PRO A 27 -6.10 -15.34 1.78
N GLU A 28 -5.59 -15.51 3.00
CA GLU A 28 -6.26 -15.04 4.21
C GLU A 28 -6.01 -13.55 4.48
N GLU A 29 -4.86 -13.03 4.05
CA GLU A 29 -4.43 -11.65 4.29
C GLU A 29 -4.69 -10.74 3.09
N VAL A 30 -4.77 -11.29 1.89
CA VAL A 30 -4.92 -10.55 0.63
C VAL A 30 -6.19 -10.98 -0.09
N LYS A 31 -7.05 -10.02 -0.39
CA LYS A 31 -8.27 -10.23 -1.19
C LYS A 31 -8.22 -9.39 -2.45
N SER A 32 -8.86 -9.88 -3.52
CA SER A 32 -9.01 -9.13 -4.76
C SER A 32 -10.48 -8.80 -5.01
N ILE A 33 -10.74 -7.54 -5.40
CA ILE A 33 -12.02 -7.04 -5.86
C ILE A 33 -11.80 -6.45 -7.24
N VAL A 34 -12.61 -6.85 -8.22
CA VAL A 34 -12.52 -6.29 -9.57
C VAL A 34 -13.11 -4.89 -9.58
N TRP A 35 -12.32 -3.91 -10.03
CA TRP A 35 -12.80 -2.55 -10.16
C TRP A 35 -13.90 -2.42 -11.23
N SER A 36 -14.99 -1.79 -10.86
CA SER A 36 -16.03 -1.37 -11.78
C SER A 36 -16.34 0.12 -11.60
N ARG A 37 -16.41 0.84 -12.72
CA ARG A 37 -16.78 2.26 -12.71
C ARG A 37 -18.24 2.49 -12.38
N THR A 38 -19.11 1.61 -12.85
CA THR A 38 -20.58 1.79 -12.81
C THR A 38 -21.26 0.96 -11.74
N ALA A 39 -20.61 -0.12 -11.28
CA ALA A 39 -21.12 -1.02 -10.26
C ALA A 39 -19.97 -1.32 -9.25
N PRO A 40 -19.59 -0.34 -8.41
CA PRO A 40 -18.58 -0.58 -7.39
C PRO A 40 -19.05 -1.58 -6.35
N ASP A 41 -18.12 -2.29 -5.74
CA ASP A 41 -18.41 -3.19 -4.64
C ASP A 41 -18.92 -2.38 -3.43
N ASN A 42 -20.12 -2.70 -2.95
CA ASN A 42 -20.79 -1.94 -1.90
C ASN A 42 -20.09 -2.05 -0.55
N ASP A 43 -19.52 -3.21 -0.23
CA ASP A 43 -18.80 -3.42 1.03
C ASP A 43 -17.51 -2.61 1.04
N LEU A 44 -16.79 -2.59 -0.07
CA LEU A 44 -15.59 -1.75 -0.23
C LEU A 44 -15.94 -0.26 -0.07
N VAL A 45 -17.03 0.20 -0.69
CA VAL A 45 -17.47 1.59 -0.58
C VAL A 45 -17.79 1.94 0.87
N ALA A 46 -18.51 1.07 1.59
CA ALA A 46 -18.84 1.25 3.00
C ALA A 46 -17.60 1.26 3.90
N MET A 47 -16.63 0.35 3.68
CA MET A 47 -15.38 0.31 4.43
C MET A 47 -14.53 1.56 4.24
N LEU A 48 -14.45 2.09 3.02
CA LEU A 48 -13.73 3.34 2.75
C LEU A 48 -14.44 4.55 3.35
N ALA A 49 -15.77 4.63 3.26
CA ALA A 49 -16.56 5.73 3.84
C ALA A 49 -16.48 5.75 5.37
N SER A 50 -16.47 4.60 6.03
CA SER A 50 -16.34 4.48 7.49
C SER A 50 -14.89 4.54 7.98
N GLN A 51 -13.91 4.70 7.09
CA GLN A 51 -12.47 4.70 7.36
C GLN A 51 -11.93 3.38 7.97
N GLN A 52 -12.69 2.29 7.92
CA GLN A 52 -12.21 0.94 8.27
C GLN A 52 -11.10 0.48 7.31
N ALA A 53 -11.20 0.88 6.05
CA ALA A 53 -10.14 0.72 5.06
C ALA A 53 -9.59 2.09 4.62
N LYS A 54 -8.29 2.15 4.36
CA LYS A 54 -7.62 3.33 3.82
C LYS A 54 -7.00 3.03 2.46
N LEU A 55 -7.00 4.01 1.56
CA LEU A 55 -6.40 3.87 0.24
C LEU A 55 -4.90 4.13 0.31
N LEU A 56 -4.08 3.16 -0.13
CA LEU A 56 -2.65 3.40 -0.36
C LEU A 56 -2.48 4.19 -1.65
N PHE A 57 -2.10 5.45 -1.53
CA PHE A 57 -1.82 6.31 -2.67
C PHE A 57 -0.86 7.44 -2.26
N PRO A 58 0.07 7.86 -3.13
CA PRO A 58 0.97 8.97 -2.83
C PRO A 58 0.21 10.24 -2.43
N ALA A 59 0.79 11.00 -1.51
CA ALA A 59 0.31 12.34 -1.21
C ALA A 59 0.45 13.25 -2.44
N SER A 60 -0.43 14.22 -2.56
CA SER A 60 -0.32 15.32 -3.52
C SER A 60 -0.61 16.64 -2.81
N ASP A 61 -0.28 17.77 -3.45
CA ASP A 61 -0.50 19.09 -2.88
C ASP A 61 -1.97 19.37 -2.50
N THR A 62 -2.90 18.68 -3.18
CA THR A 62 -4.35 18.83 -2.96
C THR A 62 -4.99 17.71 -2.15
N GLU A 63 -4.28 16.61 -1.95
CA GLU A 63 -4.84 15.39 -1.35
C GLU A 63 -3.79 14.76 -0.41
N PRO A 64 -3.81 15.13 0.89
CA PRO A 64 -2.84 14.63 1.85
C PRO A 64 -3.02 13.13 2.08
N ALA A 65 -1.91 12.43 2.33
CA ALA A 65 -1.89 11.05 2.78
C ALA A 65 -1.07 10.96 4.07
N VAL A 66 -1.51 10.12 4.99
CA VAL A 66 -0.79 9.88 6.24
C VAL A 66 0.29 8.83 5.98
N PRO A 67 1.58 9.14 6.20
CA PRO A 67 2.64 8.15 6.09
C PRO A 67 2.50 7.03 7.12
N ILE A 68 2.79 5.80 6.72
CA ILE A 68 2.83 4.64 7.61
C ILE A 68 4.27 4.41 8.05
N TYR A 69 4.54 4.54 9.35
CA TYR A 69 5.85 4.32 9.95
C TYR A 69 5.82 3.15 10.93
N HIS A 70 6.91 2.38 10.97
CA HIS A 70 7.07 1.25 11.91
C HIS A 70 7.48 1.69 13.32
N ASN A 71 8.24 2.78 13.43
CA ASN A 71 8.80 3.27 14.69
C ASN A 71 8.49 4.75 14.94
N ALA A 72 8.29 5.09 16.21
CA ALA A 72 8.19 6.49 16.65
C ALA A 72 9.44 7.33 16.30
N LEU A 73 10.62 6.69 16.18
CA LEU A 73 11.87 7.33 15.76
C LEU A 73 11.81 7.81 14.31
N ASP A 74 11.18 7.06 13.41
CA ASP A 74 11.02 7.45 12.00
C ASP A 74 10.08 8.66 11.88
N THR A 75 9.11 8.77 12.78
CA THR A 75 8.20 9.93 12.85
C THR A 75 8.92 11.19 13.32
N VAL A 76 9.85 11.05 14.28
CA VAL A 76 10.63 12.17 14.82
C VAL A 76 11.64 12.72 13.80
N LEU A 77 12.18 11.86 12.93
CA LEU A 77 13.10 12.28 11.87
C LEU A 77 12.41 12.95 10.68
N ALA A 78 11.09 12.82 10.55
CA ALA A 78 10.29 13.46 9.50
C ALA A 78 9.82 14.87 9.86
N GLU A 79 9.95 15.29 11.13
CA GLU A 79 9.68 16.67 11.58
C GLU A 79 10.94 17.55 11.41
N PRO A 80 10.82 18.80 10.89
CA PRO A 80 11.95 19.70 10.84
C PRO A 80 12.41 20.04 12.25
N ALA A 81 13.67 19.75 12.53
CA ALA A 81 14.41 19.88 13.76
C ALA A 81 13.89 20.94 14.76
N LEU A 82 13.28 20.50 15.85
CA LEU A 82 13.23 21.22 17.09
C LEU A 82 14.15 20.51 18.09
N SER A 83 15.20 21.22 18.45
CA SER A 83 16.26 20.81 19.35
C SER A 83 15.75 20.44 20.75
N ASN A 84 16.42 19.45 21.34
CA ASN A 84 16.45 19.07 22.75
C ASN A 84 15.21 18.39 23.32
N ALA A 85 15.28 17.05 23.42
CA ALA A 85 14.99 16.34 24.68
C ALA A 85 15.37 14.86 24.54
N GLN A 86 16.23 14.40 25.42
CA GLN A 86 16.39 12.99 25.76
C GLN A 86 15.05 12.46 26.24
N ALA A 87 14.32 11.75 25.38
CA ALA A 87 13.08 11.11 25.75
C ALA A 87 13.36 9.65 26.10
N PHE A 88 13.29 9.33 27.36
CA PHE A 88 13.17 7.97 27.91
C PHE A 88 12.01 7.25 27.21
N LEU A 89 12.29 6.14 26.54
CA LEU A 89 11.32 5.29 25.89
C LEU A 89 10.47 4.57 26.95
N ALA A 90 9.24 5.01 27.15
CA ALA A 90 8.24 4.33 27.97
C ALA A 90 7.42 3.34 27.13
N PRO A 91 6.99 2.18 27.69
CA PRO A 91 6.24 1.14 26.99
C PRO A 91 4.84 1.57 26.46
N ALA A 92 4.37 2.76 26.82
CA ALA A 92 3.10 3.33 26.32
C ALA A 92 3.11 3.72 24.84
N GLN A 93 4.27 3.81 24.18
CA GLN A 93 4.36 4.25 22.78
C GLN A 93 4.00 3.14 21.78
N SER A 94 4.13 1.88 22.16
CA SER A 94 3.77 0.75 21.28
C SER A 94 2.26 0.65 21.02
N THR A 95 1.44 1.10 21.97
CA THR A 95 -0.03 1.08 21.87
C THR A 95 -0.56 2.17 20.93
N VAL A 96 0.06 3.35 20.94
CA VAL A 96 -0.35 4.49 20.10
C VAL A 96 -0.07 4.23 18.60
N ILE A 97 1.01 3.49 18.30
CA ILE A 97 1.36 3.14 16.91
C ILE A 97 0.39 2.10 16.34
N ALA A 98 -0.07 1.15 17.16
CA ALA A 98 -1.06 0.16 16.74
C ALA A 98 -2.42 0.79 16.40
N GLU A 99 -2.80 1.89 17.06
CA GLU A 99 -4.04 2.64 16.77
C GLU A 99 -3.95 3.47 15.48
N LEU A 100 -2.76 3.84 15.03
CA LEU A 100 -2.54 4.60 13.78
C LEU A 100 -2.54 3.72 12.54
N MET A 101 -2.28 2.41 12.70
CA MET A 101 -2.24 1.48 11.57
C MET A 101 -3.66 1.08 11.15
N PRO A 102 -4.00 1.23 9.86
CA PRO A 102 -5.31 0.79 9.38
C PRO A 102 -5.43 -0.73 9.47
N SER A 103 -6.59 -1.22 9.86
CA SER A 103 -6.89 -2.65 9.86
C SER A 103 -6.91 -3.24 8.45
N GLN A 104 -7.28 -2.39 7.47
CA GLN A 104 -7.37 -2.76 6.07
C GLN A 104 -6.76 -1.66 5.18
N VAL A 105 -6.02 -2.07 4.14
CA VAL A 105 -5.44 -1.17 3.14
C VAL A 105 -5.87 -1.60 1.75
N VAL A 106 -6.42 -0.64 0.99
CA VAL A 106 -6.79 -0.82 -0.42
C VAL A 106 -5.62 -0.37 -1.29
N ILE A 107 -5.20 -1.24 -2.21
CA ILE A 107 -4.17 -0.96 -3.22
C ILE A 107 -4.82 -1.01 -4.60
N LEU A 108 -4.58 -0.02 -5.44
CA LEU A 108 -5.04 -0.04 -6.84
C LEU A 108 -4.09 -0.95 -7.64
N ASP A 109 -4.52 -2.19 -7.89
CA ASP A 109 -3.76 -3.17 -8.67
C ASP A 109 -3.99 -2.93 -10.17
N ALA A 110 -3.15 -2.07 -10.73
CA ALA A 110 -3.26 -1.54 -12.09
C ALA A 110 -1.91 -0.94 -12.54
N THR A 111 -1.78 -0.58 -13.81
CA THR A 111 -0.71 0.35 -14.21
C THR A 111 -0.96 1.74 -13.61
N TRP A 112 0.08 2.56 -13.48
CA TRP A 112 -0.06 3.93 -12.95
C TRP A 112 -1.09 4.76 -13.71
N GLN A 113 -1.15 4.62 -15.02
CA GLN A 113 -2.15 5.33 -15.85
C GLN A 113 -3.57 4.84 -15.54
N GLU A 114 -3.75 3.53 -15.40
CA GLU A 114 -5.03 2.92 -15.05
C GLU A 114 -5.42 3.28 -13.61
N ALA A 115 -4.50 3.21 -12.64
CA ALA A 115 -4.74 3.59 -11.25
C ALA A 115 -5.21 5.05 -11.12
N ARG A 116 -4.56 5.98 -11.82
CA ARG A 116 -5.00 7.38 -11.88
C ARG A 116 -6.37 7.53 -12.53
N LYS A 117 -6.68 6.73 -13.55
CA LYS A 117 -8.00 6.70 -14.19
C LYS A 117 -9.05 6.17 -13.23
N MET A 118 -8.78 5.05 -12.53
CA MET A 118 -9.64 4.48 -11.50
C MET A 118 -9.97 5.53 -10.44
N LEU A 119 -8.95 6.21 -9.91
CA LEU A 119 -9.11 7.27 -8.92
C LEU A 119 -10.00 8.41 -9.42
N ARG A 120 -9.74 8.92 -10.63
CA ARG A 120 -10.53 10.01 -11.21
C ARG A 120 -11.99 9.63 -11.49
N GLN A 121 -12.26 8.38 -11.82
CA GLN A 121 -13.57 7.89 -12.22
C GLN A 121 -14.41 7.33 -11.06
N SER A 122 -13.83 7.20 -9.87
CA SER A 122 -14.48 6.62 -8.69
C SER A 122 -14.63 7.65 -7.58
N PRO A 123 -15.80 8.25 -7.38
CA PRO A 123 -16.03 9.24 -6.32
C PRO A 123 -15.62 8.72 -4.94
N TYR A 124 -15.92 7.44 -4.62
CA TYR A 124 -15.59 6.81 -3.35
C TYR A 124 -14.07 6.68 -3.09
N LEU A 125 -13.25 6.58 -4.15
CA LEU A 125 -11.80 6.57 -4.02
C LEU A 125 -11.23 7.99 -3.80
N LYS A 126 -11.89 9.02 -4.36
CA LYS A 126 -11.46 10.41 -4.17
C LYS A 126 -11.65 10.87 -2.74
N THR A 127 -12.74 10.45 -2.09
CA THR A 127 -13.07 10.84 -0.71
C THR A 127 -12.46 9.91 0.33
N ALA A 128 -11.85 8.79 -0.08
CA ALA A 128 -11.24 7.83 0.83
C ALA A 128 -10.07 8.45 1.61
N ALA A 129 -9.99 8.14 2.90
CA ALA A 129 -8.82 8.45 3.70
C ALA A 129 -7.59 7.73 3.11
N ARG A 130 -6.47 8.46 2.99
CA ARG A 130 -5.26 7.95 2.34
C ARG A 130 -4.15 7.67 3.33
N VAL A 131 -3.36 6.67 2.98
CA VAL A 131 -2.07 6.39 3.59
C VAL A 131 -1.01 6.35 2.50
N SER A 132 0.21 6.68 2.84
CA SER A 132 1.37 6.61 1.94
C SER A 132 2.49 5.78 2.56
N LEU A 133 3.33 5.21 1.72
CA LEU A 133 4.60 4.65 2.16
C LEU A 133 5.57 5.78 2.53
N PRO A 134 6.58 5.51 3.39
CA PRO A 134 7.61 6.49 3.70
C PRO A 134 8.29 7.02 2.43
N PRO A 135 8.72 8.29 2.42
CA PRO A 135 9.31 8.91 1.22
C PRO A 135 10.68 8.33 0.82
N LEU A 136 11.38 7.68 1.75
CA LEU A 136 12.71 7.07 1.52
C LEU A 136 12.59 5.57 1.15
N MET A 137 11.67 5.23 0.27
CA MET A 137 11.61 3.86 -0.26
C MET A 137 12.68 3.63 -1.32
N PRO A 138 13.30 2.42 -1.39
CA PRO A 138 14.22 2.09 -2.47
C PRO A 138 13.51 2.16 -3.82
N GLU A 139 14.27 2.41 -4.88
CA GLU A 139 13.75 2.31 -6.24
C GLU A 139 13.17 0.92 -6.51
N SER A 140 12.16 0.88 -7.38
CA SER A 140 11.53 -0.39 -7.76
C SER A 140 12.53 -1.32 -8.45
N ALA A 141 12.56 -2.57 -8.02
CA ALA A 141 13.31 -3.65 -8.65
C ALA A 141 12.54 -4.35 -9.78
N PHE A 142 11.31 -3.91 -10.09
CA PHE A 142 10.44 -4.57 -11.07
C PHE A 142 10.84 -4.24 -12.51
N ILE A 143 11.40 -5.22 -13.23
CA ILE A 143 11.93 -5.04 -14.61
C ILE A 143 10.97 -5.49 -15.71
N LEU A 144 9.90 -6.21 -15.38
CA LEU A 144 9.00 -6.80 -16.38
C LEU A 144 8.02 -5.81 -17.03
N ARG A 145 7.97 -4.55 -16.56
CA ARG A 145 7.17 -3.47 -17.17
C ARG A 145 8.04 -2.30 -17.58
N ARG A 146 7.96 -1.94 -18.88
CA ARG A 146 8.79 -0.88 -19.48
C ARG A 146 8.39 0.56 -19.11
N ASN A 147 7.14 0.80 -18.66
CA ASN A 147 6.61 2.14 -18.42
C ASN A 147 6.26 2.33 -16.93
N GLN A 148 7.16 1.95 -16.05
CA GLN A 148 7.02 2.26 -14.64
C GLN A 148 7.33 3.74 -14.41
N GLN A 149 6.51 4.41 -13.58
CA GLN A 149 6.79 5.79 -13.20
C GLN A 149 8.05 5.81 -12.34
N GLU A 150 8.91 6.79 -12.55
CA GLU A 150 10.08 7.03 -11.70
C GLU A 150 9.66 7.12 -10.23
N GLY A 151 10.32 6.34 -9.36
CA GLY A 151 9.93 6.20 -7.94
C GLY A 151 8.65 5.40 -7.67
N GLY A 152 7.97 4.88 -8.71
CA GLY A 152 6.76 4.07 -8.54
C GLY A 152 7.07 2.62 -8.21
N LEU A 153 6.47 2.09 -7.14
CA LEU A 153 6.54 0.68 -6.76
C LEU A 153 5.47 -0.14 -7.49
N CYS A 154 5.74 -1.42 -7.77
CA CYS A 154 4.72 -2.35 -8.22
C CYS A 154 3.87 -2.85 -7.04
N THR A 155 2.77 -3.54 -7.32
CA THR A 155 1.80 -4.00 -6.30
C THR A 155 2.47 -4.88 -5.24
N ALA A 156 3.33 -5.84 -5.63
CA ALA A 156 4.03 -6.68 -4.66
C ALA A 156 4.99 -5.86 -3.78
N GLU A 157 5.73 -4.91 -4.35
CA GLU A 157 6.65 -4.05 -3.59
C GLU A 157 5.90 -3.18 -2.59
N CYS A 158 4.72 -2.66 -2.96
CA CYS A 158 3.84 -1.93 -2.03
C CYS A 158 3.42 -2.81 -0.85
N ILE A 159 3.02 -4.06 -1.11
CA ILE A 159 2.61 -5.01 -0.06
C ILE A 159 3.79 -5.36 0.86
N ILE A 160 4.96 -5.66 0.29
CA ILE A 160 6.19 -5.95 1.04
C ILE A 160 6.54 -4.79 1.97
N ALA A 161 6.50 -3.56 1.44
CA ALA A 161 6.77 -2.37 2.22
C ALA A 161 5.77 -2.18 3.36
N LEU A 162 4.47 -2.30 3.09
CA LEU A 162 3.41 -2.23 4.11
C LEU A 162 3.62 -3.27 5.20
N TRP A 163 3.88 -4.53 4.84
CA TRP A 163 4.07 -5.59 5.81
C TRP A 163 5.31 -5.39 6.67
N ARG A 164 6.41 -4.87 6.11
CA ARG A 164 7.59 -4.49 6.89
C ARG A 164 7.24 -3.40 7.91
N GLN A 165 6.49 -2.37 7.49
CA GLN A 165 6.07 -1.29 8.38
C GLN A 165 5.08 -1.74 9.46
N CYS A 166 4.35 -2.83 9.24
CA CYS A 166 3.41 -3.42 10.20
C CYS A 166 4.00 -4.56 11.04
N GLY A 167 5.31 -4.77 11.02
CA GLY A 167 5.98 -5.83 11.78
C GLY A 167 5.73 -7.24 11.25
N ARG A 168 5.20 -7.40 10.02
CA ARG A 168 4.98 -8.69 9.37
C ARG A 168 6.19 -9.09 8.52
N ALA A 169 7.34 -9.20 9.16
CA ALA A 169 8.62 -9.43 8.50
C ALA A 169 8.69 -10.77 7.76
N GLU A 170 8.08 -11.82 8.29
CA GLU A 170 8.07 -13.16 7.67
C GLU A 170 7.31 -13.16 6.35
N GLN A 171 6.08 -12.62 6.34
CA GLN A 171 5.26 -12.50 5.14
C GLN A 171 5.94 -11.61 4.09
N ALA A 172 6.52 -10.50 4.53
CA ALA A 172 7.25 -9.59 3.64
C ALA A 172 8.46 -10.29 3.00
N THR A 173 9.21 -11.09 3.75
CA THR A 173 10.38 -11.83 3.26
C THR A 173 9.97 -12.90 2.26
N LEU A 174 8.92 -13.67 2.57
CA LEU A 174 8.41 -14.70 1.66
C LEU A 174 7.92 -14.09 0.34
N LEU A 175 7.12 -13.02 0.41
CA LEU A 175 6.65 -12.35 -0.80
C LEU A 175 7.80 -11.75 -1.61
N ALA A 176 8.83 -11.20 -0.96
CA ALA A 176 10.02 -10.68 -1.63
C ALA A 176 10.80 -11.78 -2.38
N SER A 177 10.89 -12.99 -1.80
CA SER A 177 11.52 -14.14 -2.46
C SER A 177 10.74 -14.56 -3.71
N LEU A 178 9.41 -14.69 -3.61
CA LEU A 178 8.55 -15.02 -4.75
C LEU A 178 8.62 -13.94 -5.85
N PHE A 179 8.68 -12.67 -5.47
CA PHE A 179 8.83 -11.56 -6.39
C PHE A 179 10.17 -11.60 -7.13
N THR A 180 11.27 -11.90 -6.42
CA THR A 180 12.59 -12.05 -7.02
C THR A 180 12.61 -13.22 -8.03
N GLU A 181 11.98 -14.33 -7.68
CA GLU A 181 11.86 -15.48 -8.58
C GLU A 181 11.05 -15.13 -9.84
N LEU A 182 9.94 -14.39 -9.72
CA LEU A 182 9.18 -13.92 -10.87
C LEU A 182 10.05 -13.04 -11.79
N ASN A 183 10.81 -12.10 -11.23
CA ASN A 183 11.68 -11.20 -11.98
C ASN A 183 12.83 -11.96 -12.70
N SER A 184 13.31 -13.08 -12.18
CA SER A 184 14.40 -13.85 -12.76
C SER A 184 13.98 -14.79 -13.90
N ARG A 185 12.67 -14.99 -14.12
CA ARG A 185 12.14 -15.88 -15.16
C ARG A 185 12.14 -15.27 -16.58
N THR A 186 12.82 -14.13 -16.75
CA THR A 186 12.99 -13.46 -18.04
C THR A 186 14.31 -13.80 -18.65
#